data_f2cf208a837733e3fb257a74e9988e9b
#
_entry.id   f2cf208a837733e3fb257a74e9988e9b
#
_cell.length_a   1.000
_cell.length_b   1.000
_cell.length_c   1.000
_cell.angle_alpha   90.00
_cell.angle_beta   90.00
_cell.angle_gamma   90.00
#
_symmetry.space_group_name_H-M   'P 1'
#
loop_
_entity.id
_entity.type
_entity.pdbx_description
1 polymer ?
#
loop_
_entity_poly.entity_id
_entity_poly.type
_entity_poly.pdbx_seq_one_letter_code
_entity_poly.pdbx_strand_id
1 'polypeptide(L)'
;LKRTENQGEKRLHNLISLGIGGHINKKDKGYLNEQTFFNGMDREINEELWLAHSAKYVYKGIIRDNSEDVSNVHIGILFEGFVEYAEIKEVDNFESSWLTKCEIEKLENVKLETWAKIALENI
;
A
#
# COMPACT_ATOMS: atom_id res chain seq x y z
N LEU A 1 2.49 -7.97 -0.54
CA LEU A 1 1.14 -8.51 -0.79
C LEU A 1 0.98 -8.90 -2.26
N LYS A 2 0.54 -10.11 -2.53
CA LYS A 2 0.16 -10.56 -3.87
C LYS A 2 -1.37 -10.62 -3.96
N ARG A 3 -1.96 -9.93 -4.92
CA ARG A 3 -3.40 -9.95 -5.12
C ARG A 3 -3.85 -11.29 -5.70
N THR A 4 -4.92 -11.84 -5.13
CA THR A 4 -5.56 -13.05 -5.66
C THR A 4 -6.61 -12.68 -6.73
N GLU A 5 -7.12 -13.69 -7.42
CA GLU A 5 -8.18 -13.52 -8.43
C GLU A 5 -9.56 -13.19 -7.82
N ASN A 6 -9.68 -13.26 -6.49
CA ASN A 6 -10.91 -12.91 -5.77
C ASN A 6 -11.16 -11.39 -5.68
N GLN A 7 -10.16 -10.58 -5.99
CA GLN A 7 -10.30 -9.13 -6.01
C GLN A 7 -11.16 -8.64 -7.18
N GLY A 8 -11.94 -7.59 -6.94
CA GLY A 8 -12.82 -7.01 -7.96
C GLY A 8 -12.11 -6.31 -9.12
N GLU A 9 -10.91 -5.76 -8.89
CA GLU A 9 -10.10 -5.07 -9.91
C GLU A 9 -9.24 -6.07 -10.69
N LYS A 10 -9.77 -6.57 -11.81
CA LYS A 10 -9.12 -7.62 -12.64
C LYS A 10 -7.74 -7.24 -13.16
N ARG A 11 -7.47 -5.96 -13.41
CA ARG A 11 -6.17 -5.48 -13.92
C ARG A 11 -5.04 -5.68 -12.92
N LEU A 12 -5.36 -5.84 -11.64
CA LEU A 12 -4.39 -6.00 -10.54
C LEU A 12 -4.21 -7.45 -10.10
N HIS A 13 -4.94 -8.41 -10.70
CA HIS A 13 -4.81 -9.82 -10.35
C HIS A 13 -3.39 -10.33 -10.54
N ASN A 14 -2.90 -11.10 -9.58
CA ASN A 14 -1.55 -11.67 -9.55
C ASN A 14 -0.39 -10.65 -9.51
N LEU A 15 -0.67 -9.36 -9.39
CA LEU A 15 0.35 -8.35 -9.15
C LEU A 15 0.76 -8.33 -7.67
N ILE A 16 1.99 -7.90 -7.43
CA ILE A 16 2.52 -7.72 -6.08
C ILE A 16 2.49 -6.23 -5.73
N SER A 17 1.88 -5.92 -4.60
CA SER A 17 1.94 -4.61 -3.94
C SER A 17 2.92 -4.63 -2.77
N LEU A 18 3.55 -3.51 -2.50
CA LEU A 18 4.32 -3.28 -1.27
C LEU A 18 3.44 -2.57 -0.25
N GLY A 19 3.04 -3.29 0.80
CA GLY A 19 2.25 -2.71 1.88
C GLY A 19 0.81 -2.37 1.47
N ILE A 20 0.25 -1.39 2.14
CA ILE A 20 -1.15 -1.01 2.10
C ILE A 20 -1.35 0.29 1.33
N GLY A 21 -2.39 0.35 0.54
CA GLY A 21 -2.82 1.54 -0.16
C GLY A 21 -4.32 1.73 -0.09
N GLY A 22 -4.77 2.97 -0.08
CA GLY A 22 -6.18 3.29 -0.06
C GLY A 22 -6.45 4.75 -0.40
N HIS A 23 -7.71 5.12 -0.42
CA HIS A 23 -8.17 6.45 -0.80
C HIS A 23 -8.52 7.31 0.41
N ILE A 24 -8.20 8.60 0.33
CA ILE A 24 -8.71 9.58 1.28
C ILE A 24 -10.19 9.84 0.96
N ASN A 25 -11.04 9.67 1.95
CA ASN A 25 -12.49 9.83 1.85
C ASN A 25 -12.98 11.07 2.60
N LYS A 26 -14.19 11.52 2.29
CA LYS A 26 -14.81 12.65 3.00
C LYS A 26 -14.94 12.42 4.51
N LYS A 27 -15.16 11.17 4.93
CA LYS A 27 -15.25 10.79 6.36
C LYS A 27 -13.92 10.94 7.11
N ASP A 28 -12.79 10.99 6.41
CA ASP A 28 -11.47 11.12 7.01
C ASP A 28 -11.12 12.57 7.37
N LYS A 29 -11.96 13.52 6.95
CA LYS A 29 -11.72 14.95 7.14
C LYS A 29 -11.41 15.28 8.60
N GLY A 30 -10.21 15.78 8.84
CA GLY A 30 -9.76 16.32 10.12
C GLY A 30 -9.85 17.84 10.16
N TYR A 31 -9.46 18.43 11.28
CA TYR A 31 -9.43 19.86 11.49
C TYR A 31 -8.37 20.54 10.60
N LEU A 32 -7.21 19.88 10.44
CA LEU A 32 -6.14 20.29 9.54
C LEU A 32 -6.05 19.32 8.34
N ASN A 33 -5.54 19.80 7.21
CA ASN A 33 -5.35 18.97 6.02
C ASN A 33 -4.44 17.78 6.28
N GLU A 34 -3.34 17.97 7.01
CA GLU A 34 -2.43 16.89 7.40
C GLU A 34 -3.14 15.81 8.21
N GLN A 35 -4.00 16.21 9.14
CA GLN A 35 -4.81 15.29 9.94
C GLN A 35 -5.75 14.46 9.06
N THR A 36 -6.29 15.02 7.99
CA THR A 36 -7.13 14.30 7.03
C THR A 36 -6.36 13.15 6.37
N PHE A 37 -5.13 13.38 5.97
CA PHE A 37 -4.29 12.32 5.39
C PHE A 37 -3.98 11.21 6.40
N PHE A 38 -3.60 11.57 7.61
CA PHE A 38 -3.33 10.58 8.67
C PHE A 38 -4.56 9.79 9.06
N ASN A 39 -5.73 10.43 9.15
CA ASN A 39 -6.99 9.76 9.42
C ASN A 39 -7.33 8.73 8.33
N GLY A 40 -7.17 9.10 7.05
CA GLY A 40 -7.40 8.20 5.93
C GLY A 40 -6.41 7.03 5.94
N MET A 41 -5.14 7.29 6.17
CA MET A 41 -4.11 6.26 6.27
C MET A 41 -4.38 5.30 7.43
N ASP A 42 -4.68 5.81 8.62
CA ASP A 42 -4.98 4.98 9.78
C ASP A 42 -6.24 4.13 9.56
N ARG A 43 -7.25 4.69 8.90
CA ARG A 43 -8.46 3.94 8.56
C ARG A 43 -8.14 2.78 7.60
N GLU A 44 -7.45 3.01 6.49
CA GLU A 44 -7.09 1.96 5.53
C GLU A 44 -6.23 0.87 6.19
N ILE A 45 -5.24 1.27 6.99
CA ILE A 45 -4.41 0.31 7.72
C ILE A 45 -5.23 -0.51 8.70
N ASN A 46 -6.13 0.10 9.45
CA ASN A 46 -7.00 -0.61 10.39
C ASN A 46 -8.05 -1.50 9.70
N GLU A 47 -8.48 -1.15 8.49
CA GLU A 47 -9.37 -2.00 7.70
C GLU A 47 -8.66 -3.26 7.19
N GLU A 48 -7.38 -3.15 6.81
CA GLU A 48 -6.63 -4.22 6.15
C GLU A 48 -5.68 -5.01 7.06
N LEU A 49 -5.21 -4.41 8.16
CA LEU A 49 -4.21 -5.02 9.04
C LEU A 49 -4.65 -5.15 10.50
N TRP A 50 -4.19 -6.23 11.13
CA TRP A 50 -4.05 -6.32 12.58
C TRP A 50 -2.64 -5.87 12.97
N LEU A 51 -2.53 -4.85 13.82
CA LEU A 51 -1.27 -4.36 14.36
C LEU A 51 -1.19 -4.65 15.86
N ALA A 52 -0.04 -5.12 16.34
CA ALA A 52 0.21 -5.29 17.76
C ALA A 52 0.30 -3.94 18.50
N HIS A 53 0.92 -2.95 17.86
CA HIS A 53 1.09 -1.58 18.34
C HIS A 53 0.91 -0.59 17.22
N SER A 54 0.75 0.70 17.55
CA SER A 54 0.67 1.78 16.56
C SER A 54 1.93 1.83 15.71
N ALA A 55 1.76 1.94 14.40
CA ALA A 55 2.86 2.12 13.47
C ALA A 55 3.47 3.53 13.60
N LYS A 56 4.76 3.64 13.32
CA LYS A 56 5.44 4.91 13.10
C LYS A 56 5.61 5.13 11.61
N TYR A 57 5.36 6.35 11.14
CA TYR A 57 5.40 6.67 9.71
C TYR A 57 6.45 7.72 9.41
N VAL A 58 7.15 7.53 8.30
CA VAL A 58 8.07 8.51 7.73
C VAL A 58 7.59 8.86 6.33
N TYR A 59 7.35 10.14 6.09
CA TYR A 59 6.99 10.65 4.77
C TYR A 59 8.14 10.45 3.78
N LYS A 60 7.86 9.89 2.62
CA LYS A 60 8.86 9.60 1.57
C LYS A 60 8.66 10.45 0.31
N GLY A 61 7.46 10.90 0.03
CA GLY A 61 7.21 11.72 -1.15
C GLY A 61 5.82 11.58 -1.74
N ILE A 62 5.67 12.14 -2.92
CA ILE A 62 4.43 12.07 -3.71
C ILE A 62 4.68 11.19 -4.93
N ILE A 63 3.77 10.27 -5.18
CA ILE A 63 3.77 9.43 -6.37
C ILE A 63 2.80 10.03 -7.39
N ARG A 64 3.31 10.29 -8.58
CA ARG A 64 2.52 10.60 -9.76
C ARG A 64 3.09 9.82 -10.94
N ASP A 65 2.26 9.01 -11.56
CA ASP A 65 2.64 8.20 -12.69
C ASP A 65 1.51 8.16 -13.71
N ASN A 66 1.85 8.28 -14.98
CA ASN A 66 0.90 8.29 -16.09
C ASN A 66 1.07 7.07 -17.01
N SER A 67 1.85 6.07 -16.61
CA SER A 67 2.18 4.90 -17.43
C SER A 67 1.02 3.91 -17.59
N GLU A 68 0.07 3.91 -16.66
CA GLU A 68 -1.09 3.03 -16.65
C GLU A 68 -2.37 3.80 -16.35
N ASP A 69 -3.51 3.29 -16.82
CA ASP A 69 -4.83 3.93 -16.61
C ASP A 69 -5.16 4.14 -15.14
N VAL A 70 -4.81 3.18 -14.27
CA VAL A 70 -5.03 3.28 -12.82
C VAL A 70 -4.19 4.39 -12.23
N SER A 71 -2.91 4.47 -12.59
CA SER A 71 -1.97 5.46 -12.08
C SER A 71 -2.27 6.86 -12.58
N ASN A 72 -2.78 6.99 -13.81
CA ASN A 72 -3.00 8.27 -14.48
C ASN A 72 -4.04 9.17 -13.79
N VAL A 73 -4.98 8.57 -13.06
CA VAL A 73 -6.06 9.30 -12.36
C VAL A 73 -5.81 9.48 -10.86
N HIS A 74 -4.66 9.04 -10.36
CA HIS A 74 -4.33 9.07 -8.94
C HIS A 74 -3.06 9.88 -8.66
N ILE A 75 -3.03 10.53 -7.51
CA ILE A 75 -1.84 11.08 -6.88
C ILE A 75 -1.71 10.39 -5.51
N GLY A 76 -0.56 9.79 -5.24
CA GLY A 76 -0.30 9.10 -3.97
C GLY A 76 0.63 9.89 -3.06
N ILE A 77 0.44 9.74 -1.77
CA ILE A 77 1.39 10.16 -0.75
C ILE A 77 2.01 8.89 -0.19
N LEU A 78 3.33 8.78 -0.31
CA LEU A 78 4.08 7.62 0.13
C LEU A 78 4.63 7.84 1.54
N PHE A 79 4.31 6.89 2.42
CA PHE A 79 4.89 6.75 3.75
C PHE A 79 5.57 5.40 3.89
N GLU A 80 6.68 5.37 4.60
CA GLU A 80 7.28 4.14 5.12
C GLU A 80 6.79 3.94 6.55
N GLY A 81 6.16 2.80 6.81
CA GLY A 81 5.62 2.44 8.11
C GLY A 81 6.52 1.43 8.84
N PHE A 82 6.82 1.72 10.09
CA PHE A 82 7.59 0.84 10.99
C PHE A 82 6.62 0.19 11.99
N VAL A 83 6.56 -1.14 11.95
CA VAL A 83 5.66 -1.94 12.78
C VAL A 83 6.46 -3.05 13.47
N GLU A 84 6.07 -3.42 14.67
CA GLU A 84 6.64 -4.58 15.36
C GLU A 84 6.05 -5.88 14.84
N TYR A 85 4.75 -5.88 14.56
CA TYR A 85 4.01 -7.02 14.05
C TYR A 85 2.77 -6.56 13.30
N ALA A 86 2.50 -7.21 12.18
CA ALA A 86 1.28 -6.99 11.40
C ALA A 86 0.82 -8.29 10.72
N GLU A 87 -0.49 -8.48 10.68
CA GLU A 87 -1.16 -9.53 9.90
C GLU A 87 -2.24 -8.92 9.02
N ILE A 88 -2.46 -9.47 7.85
CA ILE A 88 -3.54 -9.03 6.98
C ILE A 88 -4.88 -9.60 7.44
N LYS A 89 -5.94 -8.78 7.33
CA LYS A 89 -7.32 -9.18 7.62
C LYS A 89 -7.97 -9.84 6.41
N GLU A 90 -7.65 -9.38 5.21
CA GLU A 90 -8.26 -9.82 3.95
C GLU A 90 -7.51 -11.02 3.33
N VAL A 91 -7.46 -12.13 4.07
CA VAL A 91 -6.72 -13.36 3.68
C VAL A 91 -7.20 -13.99 2.38
N ASP A 92 -8.46 -13.77 1.99
CA ASP A 92 -9.02 -14.30 0.74
C ASP A 92 -8.59 -13.46 -0.48
N ASN A 93 -8.24 -12.20 -0.26
CA ASN A 93 -7.89 -11.25 -1.31
C ASN A 93 -6.39 -11.14 -1.55
N PHE A 94 -5.58 -11.48 -0.54
CA PHE A 94 -4.13 -11.35 -0.60
C PHE A 94 -3.40 -12.58 -0.07
N GLU A 95 -2.35 -12.96 -0.77
CA GLU A 95 -1.25 -13.72 -0.20
C GLU A 95 -0.21 -12.74 0.35
N SER A 96 0.28 -12.95 1.56
CA SER A 96 1.23 -12.05 2.21
C SER A 96 2.49 -12.76 2.68
N SER A 97 3.61 -12.05 2.64
CA SER A 97 4.86 -12.47 3.26
C SER A 97 5.73 -11.26 3.61
N TRP A 98 6.55 -11.41 4.63
CA TRP A 98 7.58 -10.45 4.98
C TRP A 98 8.86 -10.77 4.20
N LEU A 99 9.32 -9.81 3.42
CA LEU A 99 10.53 -9.92 2.60
C LEU A 99 11.38 -8.66 2.78
N THR A 100 12.68 -8.84 2.79
CA THR A 100 13.60 -7.72 2.68
C THR A 100 13.57 -7.13 1.26
N LYS A 101 14.02 -5.89 1.11
CA LYS A 101 14.16 -5.24 -0.20
C LYS A 101 14.94 -6.13 -1.18
N CYS A 102 16.06 -6.68 -0.72
CA CYS A 102 16.91 -7.54 -1.55
C CYS A 102 16.21 -8.84 -1.99
N GLU A 103 15.36 -9.42 -1.14
CA GLU A 103 14.55 -10.59 -1.51
C GLU A 103 13.48 -10.24 -2.53
N ILE A 104 12.83 -9.08 -2.38
CA ILE A 104 11.83 -8.61 -3.36
C ILE A 104 12.48 -8.38 -4.73
N GLU A 105 13.66 -7.74 -4.76
CA GLU A 105 14.40 -7.47 -6.00
C GLU A 105 14.86 -8.76 -6.71
N LYS A 106 14.99 -9.86 -6.00
CA LYS A 106 15.38 -11.17 -6.53
C LYS A 106 14.20 -12.05 -6.95
N LEU A 107 12.97 -11.63 -6.71
CA LEU A 107 11.80 -12.40 -7.12
C LEU A 107 11.78 -12.54 -8.66
N GLU A 108 11.80 -13.78 -9.12
CA GLU A 108 11.67 -14.10 -10.54
C GLU A 108 10.20 -14.36 -10.89
N ASN A 109 9.84 -14.06 -12.15
CA ASN A 109 8.49 -14.29 -12.71
C ASN A 109 7.34 -13.61 -11.95
N VAL A 110 7.62 -12.52 -11.26
CA VAL A 110 6.62 -11.71 -10.57
C VAL A 110 6.53 -10.32 -11.19
N LYS A 111 5.34 -9.76 -11.19
CA LYS A 111 5.07 -8.40 -11.65
C LYS A 111 4.62 -7.55 -10.48
N LEU A 112 5.38 -6.48 -10.21
CA LEU A 112 4.99 -5.46 -9.23
C LEU A 112 3.93 -4.53 -9.82
N GLU A 113 3.01 -4.07 -8.98
CA GLU A 113 2.19 -2.91 -9.30
C GLU A 113 3.11 -1.69 -9.53
N THR A 114 2.71 -0.79 -10.40
CA THR A 114 3.52 0.37 -10.79
C THR A 114 3.97 1.20 -9.58
N TRP A 115 3.07 1.50 -8.67
CA TRP A 115 3.41 2.26 -7.46
C TRP A 115 4.29 1.47 -6.48
N ALA A 116 4.13 0.15 -6.42
CA ALA A 116 5.02 -0.71 -5.63
C ALA A 116 6.46 -0.66 -6.16
N LYS A 117 6.62 -0.66 -7.48
CA LYS A 117 7.94 -0.51 -8.11
C LYS A 117 8.58 0.83 -7.78
N ILE A 118 7.83 1.93 -7.91
CA ILE A 118 8.30 3.27 -7.56
C ILE A 118 8.69 3.35 -6.08
N ALA A 119 7.86 2.79 -5.19
CA ALA A 119 8.14 2.74 -3.76
C ALA A 119 9.43 1.96 -3.47
N LEU A 120 9.62 0.78 -4.06
CA LEU A 120 10.80 -0.06 -3.87
C LEU A 120 12.10 0.65 -4.24
N GLU A 121 12.08 1.45 -5.31
CA GLU A 121 13.23 2.23 -5.76
C GLU A 121 13.59 3.38 -4.81
N ASN A 122 12.67 3.81 -3.94
CA ASN A 122 12.78 4.99 -3.09
C ASN A 122 12.82 4.70 -1.57
N ILE A 123 12.96 3.46 -1.21
CA ILE A 123 13.09 3.04 0.20
C ILE A 123 14.49 2.49 0.51
#